data_5a9cd90f6d72cc09e13deacc1f48e67c
#
_entry.id   5a9cd90f6d72cc09e13deacc1f48e67c
#
_cell.length_a   1.000
_cell.length_b   1.000
_cell.length_c   1.000
_cell.angle_alpha   90.00
_cell.angle_beta   90.00
_cell.angle_gamma   90.00
#
_symmetry.space_group_name_H-M   'P 1'
#
loop_
_entity.id
_entity.type
_entity.pdbx_description
1 polymer ?
#
loop_
_entity_poly.entity_id
_entity_poly.type
_entity_poly.pdbx_seq_one_letter_code
_entity_poly.pdbx_strand_id
1 'polypeptide(L)'
;MSIFYAASTGGFYDDAVHVAMPDDAVEITAELRSELLAGEAQALVIDANENGRPVLKIPELDGQSQANRERIWRDGEIERIKWLRERHRDEVEMASATTLSAEQYEALLNYLKSLRDWPQSEGFPGEQARPDRPAWIASQTR
;
A
#
# COMPACT_ATOMS: atom_id res chain seq x y z
N MET A 1 11.43 -8.21 -39.40
CA MET A 1 10.57 -8.52 -38.24
C MET A 1 10.64 -7.38 -37.27
N SER A 2 9.56 -6.63 -37.20
CA SER A 2 9.45 -5.50 -36.28
C SER A 2 8.38 -5.80 -35.23
N ILE A 3 8.63 -5.37 -33.99
CA ILE A 3 7.69 -5.53 -32.88
C ILE A 3 7.06 -4.19 -32.59
N PHE A 4 5.76 -4.19 -32.36
CA PHE A 4 4.95 -2.99 -32.10
C PHE A 4 4.15 -3.16 -30.81
N TYR A 5 3.89 -2.04 -30.16
CA TYR A 5 2.94 -1.94 -29.04
C TYR A 5 1.82 -0.99 -29.44
N ALA A 6 0.59 -1.34 -29.13
CA ALA A 6 -0.58 -0.46 -29.35
C ALA A 6 -1.24 -0.13 -28.03
N ALA A 7 -1.30 1.16 -27.71
CA ALA A 7 -1.92 1.66 -26.48
C ALA A 7 -3.43 1.36 -26.42
N SER A 8 -4.11 1.40 -27.55
CA SER A 8 -5.56 1.15 -27.65
C SER A 8 -5.97 -0.25 -27.21
N THR A 9 -5.06 -1.24 -27.37
CA THR A 9 -5.31 -2.64 -27.02
C THR A 9 -4.46 -3.13 -25.85
N GLY A 10 -3.41 -2.40 -25.50
CA GLY A 10 -2.40 -2.85 -24.54
C GLY A 10 -1.60 -4.06 -25.00
N GLY A 11 -1.60 -4.36 -26.29
CA GLY A 11 -1.03 -5.56 -26.87
C GLY A 11 0.26 -5.35 -27.66
N PHE A 12 1.04 -6.43 -27.80
CA PHE A 12 2.22 -6.48 -28.65
C PHE A 12 1.88 -7.14 -30.00
N TYR A 13 2.42 -6.60 -31.06
CA TYR A 13 2.21 -7.05 -32.42
C TYR A 13 3.55 -7.29 -33.13
N ASP A 14 3.56 -8.19 -34.07
CA ASP A 14 4.72 -8.56 -34.90
C ASP A 14 4.26 -8.52 -36.33
N ASP A 15 4.94 -7.78 -37.18
CA ASP A 15 4.60 -7.62 -38.61
C ASP A 15 4.77 -8.93 -39.43
N ALA A 16 5.54 -9.87 -38.89
CA ALA A 16 5.68 -11.19 -39.52
C ALA A 16 4.49 -12.13 -39.24
N VAL A 17 3.69 -11.85 -38.23
CA VAL A 17 2.59 -12.72 -37.77
C VAL A 17 1.22 -12.05 -37.91
N HIS A 18 1.14 -10.76 -37.65
CA HIS A 18 -0.11 -10.00 -37.64
C HIS A 18 -0.33 -9.27 -38.97
N VAL A 19 -1.33 -9.69 -39.71
CA VAL A 19 -1.70 -9.09 -41.03
C VAL A 19 -2.31 -7.68 -40.84
N ALA A 20 -2.91 -7.41 -39.67
CA ALA A 20 -3.50 -6.12 -39.35
C ALA A 20 -3.06 -5.71 -37.93
N MET A 21 -2.73 -4.47 -37.78
CA MET A 21 -2.34 -3.85 -36.49
C MET A 21 -3.17 -2.60 -36.24
N PRO A 22 -3.38 -2.20 -34.96
CA PRO A 22 -4.02 -0.91 -34.65
C PRO A 22 -3.25 0.27 -35.23
N ASP A 23 -3.97 1.33 -35.58
CA ASP A 23 -3.38 2.54 -36.19
C ASP A 23 -2.41 3.28 -35.23
N ASP A 24 -2.56 3.07 -33.92
CA ASP A 24 -1.73 3.65 -32.87
C ASP A 24 -0.51 2.77 -32.50
N ALA A 25 -0.24 1.72 -33.27
CA ALA A 25 0.89 0.82 -33.01
C ALA A 25 2.23 1.57 -33.18
N VAL A 26 3.07 1.50 -32.15
CA VAL A 26 4.41 2.11 -32.11
C VAL A 26 5.47 1.03 -32.12
N GLU A 27 6.46 1.15 -33.01
CA GLU A 27 7.56 0.19 -33.06
C GLU A 27 8.41 0.25 -31.77
N ILE A 28 8.74 -0.92 -31.25
CA ILE A 28 9.58 -1.10 -30.05
C ILE A 28 10.67 -2.11 -30.32
N THR A 29 11.72 -2.11 -29.48
CA THR A 29 12.77 -3.12 -29.59
C THR A 29 12.38 -4.42 -28.88
N ALA A 30 13.01 -5.53 -29.28
CA ALA A 30 12.82 -6.83 -28.62
C ALA A 30 13.29 -6.81 -27.16
N GLU A 31 14.35 -6.04 -26.87
CA GLU A 31 14.87 -5.83 -25.51
C GLU A 31 13.81 -5.15 -24.63
N LEU A 32 13.21 -4.05 -25.12
CA LEU A 32 12.16 -3.34 -24.38
C LEU A 32 10.95 -4.25 -24.11
N ARG A 33 10.52 -5.01 -25.09
CA ARG A 33 9.44 -6.00 -24.89
C ARG A 33 9.78 -7.00 -23.80
N SER A 34 11.02 -7.50 -23.77
CA SER A 34 11.46 -8.46 -22.76
C SER A 34 11.49 -7.84 -21.35
N GLU A 35 11.94 -6.59 -21.25
CA GLU A 35 11.91 -5.84 -19.98
C GLU A 35 10.48 -5.63 -19.47
N LEU A 36 9.56 -5.25 -20.34
CA LEU A 36 8.15 -5.02 -19.99
C LEU A 36 7.49 -6.32 -19.49
N LEU A 37 7.70 -7.43 -20.19
CA LEU A 37 7.15 -8.73 -19.78
C LEU A 37 7.77 -9.24 -18.48
N ALA A 38 9.06 -8.98 -18.24
CA ALA A 38 9.70 -9.29 -16.97
C ALA A 38 9.12 -8.45 -15.82
N GLY A 39 8.76 -7.19 -16.09
CA GLY A 39 8.08 -6.31 -15.12
C GLY A 39 6.68 -6.82 -14.77
N GLU A 40 5.90 -7.31 -15.74
CA GLU A 40 4.59 -7.92 -15.47
C GLU A 40 4.73 -9.15 -14.56
N ALA A 41 5.75 -9.96 -14.76
CA ALA A 41 6.04 -11.10 -13.88
C ALA A 41 6.37 -10.68 -12.43
N GLN A 42 6.75 -9.43 -12.23
CA GLN A 42 6.99 -8.81 -10.91
C GLN A 42 5.79 -7.98 -10.40
N ALA A 43 4.61 -8.20 -10.96
CA ALA A 43 3.36 -7.52 -10.61
C ALA A 43 3.32 -6.02 -10.96
N LEU A 44 4.15 -5.56 -11.89
CA LEU A 44 4.00 -4.25 -12.53
C LEU A 44 2.98 -4.31 -13.67
N VAL A 45 2.46 -3.17 -14.07
CA VAL A 45 1.50 -3.03 -15.16
C VAL A 45 2.17 -2.34 -16.35
N ILE A 46 1.97 -2.88 -17.56
CA ILE A 46 2.36 -2.21 -18.80
C ILE A 46 1.25 -1.22 -19.17
N ASP A 47 1.61 0.04 -19.30
CA ASP A 47 0.71 1.11 -19.69
C ASP A 47 1.39 1.99 -20.75
N ALA A 48 0.65 2.85 -21.42
CA ALA A 48 1.20 3.77 -22.39
C ALA A 48 1.54 5.13 -21.72
N ASN A 49 2.67 5.72 -22.15
CA ASN A 49 2.94 7.11 -21.83
C ASN A 49 2.20 8.07 -22.79
N GLU A 50 2.39 9.38 -22.63
CA GLU A 50 1.75 10.42 -23.45
C GLU A 50 2.03 10.28 -24.96
N ASN A 51 3.12 9.62 -25.34
CA ASN A 51 3.51 9.36 -26.71
C ASN A 51 3.05 7.99 -27.23
N GLY A 52 2.22 7.27 -26.49
CA GLY A 52 1.74 5.94 -26.84
C GLY A 52 2.79 4.82 -26.69
N ARG A 53 3.96 5.09 -26.10
CA ARG A 53 5.00 4.10 -25.85
C ARG A 53 4.77 3.33 -24.57
N PRO A 54 5.02 2.00 -24.55
CA PRO A 54 4.81 1.21 -23.35
C PRO A 54 5.83 1.52 -22.25
N VAL A 55 5.34 1.64 -21.02
CA VAL A 55 6.14 1.84 -19.81
C VAL A 55 5.60 0.97 -18.69
N LEU A 56 6.46 0.59 -17.74
CA LEU A 56 6.05 -0.12 -16.53
C LEU A 56 5.56 0.87 -15.49
N LYS A 57 4.41 0.57 -14.89
CA LYS A 57 3.84 1.33 -13.77
C LYS A 57 3.54 0.41 -12.59
N ILE A 58 3.65 0.96 -11.39
CA ILE A 58 3.12 0.30 -10.19
C ILE A 58 1.59 0.33 -10.30
N PRO A 59 0.89 -0.81 -10.15
CA PRO A 59 -0.56 -0.82 -10.23
C PRO A 59 -1.16 0.06 -9.13
N GLU A 60 -2.09 0.92 -9.52
CA GLU A 60 -2.88 1.68 -8.56
C GLU A 60 -3.93 0.75 -7.94
N LEU A 61 -3.97 0.74 -6.60
CA LEU A 61 -5.02 0.03 -5.89
C LEU A 61 -6.34 0.78 -6.07
N ASP A 62 -7.41 0.07 -6.38
CA ASP A 62 -8.74 0.65 -6.31
C ASP A 62 -9.07 1.05 -4.86
N GLY A 63 -10.09 1.90 -4.68
CA GLY A 63 -10.46 2.42 -3.36
C GLY A 63 -10.82 1.34 -2.35
N GLN A 64 -11.40 0.23 -2.81
CA GLN A 64 -11.77 -0.90 -1.93
C GLN A 64 -10.54 -1.69 -1.48
N SER A 65 -9.62 -1.97 -2.37
CA SER A 65 -8.36 -2.66 -2.05
C SER A 65 -7.49 -1.83 -1.11
N GLN A 66 -7.44 -0.52 -1.32
CA GLN A 66 -6.74 0.40 -0.44
C GLN A 66 -7.38 0.45 0.95
N ALA A 67 -8.71 0.51 1.03
CA ALA A 67 -9.46 0.48 2.29
C ALA A 67 -9.20 -0.81 3.08
N ASN A 68 -9.20 -1.95 2.41
CA ASN A 68 -8.91 -3.24 3.05
C ASN A 68 -7.47 -3.30 3.57
N ARG A 69 -6.52 -2.81 2.80
CA ARG A 69 -5.10 -2.71 3.21
C ARG A 69 -4.94 -1.85 4.46
N GLU A 70 -5.61 -0.71 4.53
CA GLU A 70 -5.54 0.17 5.70
C GLU A 70 -6.23 -0.44 6.93
N ARG A 71 -7.31 -1.20 6.77
CA ARG A 71 -7.91 -1.94 7.89
C ARG A 71 -6.98 -3.02 8.44
N ILE A 72 -6.30 -3.77 7.57
CA ILE A 72 -5.31 -4.77 7.97
C ILE A 72 -4.15 -4.11 8.72
N TRP A 73 -3.64 -2.99 8.22
CA TRP A 73 -2.61 -2.21 8.91
C TRP A 73 -3.06 -1.79 10.31
N ARG A 74 -4.25 -1.22 10.43
CA ARG A 74 -4.85 -0.80 11.70
C ARG A 74 -4.98 -1.95 12.69
N ASP A 75 -5.52 -3.07 12.25
CA ASP A 75 -5.71 -4.24 13.11
C ASP A 75 -4.37 -4.79 13.60
N GLY A 76 -3.37 -4.83 12.74
CA GLY A 76 -2.00 -5.18 13.10
C GLY A 76 -1.37 -4.20 14.08
N GLU A 77 -1.64 -2.91 13.95
CA GLU A 77 -1.14 -1.88 14.86
C GLU A 77 -1.77 -2.04 16.26
N ILE A 78 -3.07 -2.25 16.34
CA ILE A 78 -3.77 -2.51 17.62
C ILE A 78 -3.20 -3.77 18.29
N GLU A 79 -3.00 -4.86 17.56
CA GLU A 79 -2.43 -6.09 18.09
C GLU A 79 -1.02 -5.90 18.66
N ARG A 80 -0.20 -5.07 18.00
CA ARG A 80 1.18 -4.81 18.45
C ARG A 80 1.27 -4.02 19.75
N ILE A 81 0.27 -3.20 20.06
CA ILE A 81 0.35 -2.25 21.19
C ILE A 81 -0.63 -2.53 22.32
N LYS A 82 -1.65 -3.37 22.12
CA LYS A 82 -2.67 -3.65 23.15
C LYS A 82 -2.08 -4.22 24.45
N TRP A 83 -0.97 -4.94 24.38
CA TRP A 83 -0.29 -5.48 25.55
C TRP A 83 0.19 -4.40 26.54
N LEU A 84 0.48 -3.19 26.05
CA LEU A 84 0.83 -2.06 26.90
C LEU A 84 -0.33 -1.65 27.81
N ARG A 85 -1.55 -1.66 27.29
CA ARG A 85 -2.75 -1.40 28.07
C ARG A 85 -3.01 -2.52 29.09
N GLU A 86 -2.88 -3.76 28.66
CA GLU A 86 -3.05 -4.94 29.52
C GLU A 86 -2.06 -4.89 30.69
N ARG A 87 -0.78 -4.70 30.40
CA ARG A 87 0.26 -4.56 31.44
C ARG A 87 -0.05 -3.42 32.41
N HIS A 88 -0.42 -2.27 31.92
CA HIS A 88 -0.75 -1.12 32.78
C HIS A 88 -1.93 -1.42 33.71
N ARG A 89 -2.97 -2.07 33.21
CA ARG A 89 -4.12 -2.48 34.02
C ARG A 89 -3.74 -3.48 35.09
N ASP A 90 -2.92 -4.48 34.75
CA ASP A 90 -2.42 -5.47 35.71
C ASP A 90 -1.59 -4.79 36.81
N GLU A 91 -0.71 -3.87 36.47
CA GLU A 91 0.11 -3.12 37.43
C GLU A 91 -0.78 -2.30 38.38
N VAL A 92 -1.83 -1.66 37.88
CA VAL A 92 -2.81 -0.92 38.70
C VAL A 92 -3.60 -1.87 39.61
N GLU A 93 -4.09 -2.98 39.11
CA GLU A 93 -4.83 -3.99 39.89
C GLU A 93 -3.97 -4.61 40.99
N MET A 94 -2.68 -4.81 40.75
CA MET A 94 -1.73 -5.30 41.74
C MET A 94 -1.23 -4.22 42.71
N ALA A 95 -1.69 -2.97 42.58
CA ALA A 95 -1.23 -1.82 43.33
C ALA A 95 0.31 -1.62 43.25
N SER A 96 0.91 -2.02 42.14
CA SER A 96 2.33 -1.84 41.86
C SER A 96 2.58 -0.51 41.13
N ALA A 97 3.86 -0.08 41.09
CA ALA A 97 4.24 1.07 40.29
C ALA A 97 3.99 0.78 38.79
N THR A 98 3.38 1.72 38.08
CA THR A 98 3.11 1.57 36.65
C THR A 98 4.35 1.89 35.81
N THR A 99 4.61 1.10 34.77
CA THR A 99 5.69 1.36 33.81
C THR A 99 5.42 2.61 32.98
N LEU A 100 4.15 2.83 32.61
CA LEU A 100 3.72 4.03 31.91
C LEU A 100 3.30 5.11 32.90
N SER A 101 3.60 6.38 32.58
CA SER A 101 3.01 7.51 33.31
C SER A 101 1.51 7.64 33.01
N ALA A 102 0.80 8.44 33.80
CA ALA A 102 -0.61 8.72 33.57
C ALA A 102 -0.83 9.37 32.17
N GLU A 103 0.05 10.29 31.80
CA GLU A 103 0.01 10.97 30.50
C GLU A 103 0.29 10.00 29.33
N GLN A 104 1.25 9.08 29.51
CA GLN A 104 1.53 8.05 28.50
C GLN A 104 0.35 7.10 28.32
N TYR A 105 -0.26 6.69 29.43
CA TYR A 105 -1.43 5.80 29.35
C TYR A 105 -2.63 6.48 28.68
N GLU A 106 -2.89 7.73 29.00
CA GLU A 106 -3.92 8.53 28.34
C GLU A 106 -3.64 8.66 26.83
N ALA A 107 -2.41 8.96 26.45
CA ALA A 107 -1.99 9.03 25.05
C ALA A 107 -2.17 7.68 24.32
N LEU A 108 -1.89 6.57 24.99
CA LEU A 108 -2.12 5.23 24.46
C LEU A 108 -3.60 4.97 24.20
N LEU A 109 -4.47 5.30 25.14
CA LEU A 109 -5.91 5.13 25.00
C LEU A 109 -6.48 5.99 23.87
N ASN A 110 -6.02 7.23 23.75
CA ASN A 110 -6.40 8.13 22.66
C ASN A 110 -5.95 7.60 21.31
N TYR A 111 -4.73 7.07 21.23
CA TYR A 111 -4.21 6.46 20.01
C TYR A 111 -5.01 5.21 19.60
N LEU A 112 -5.30 4.30 20.54
CA LEU A 112 -6.14 3.13 20.30
C LEU A 112 -7.55 3.53 19.82
N LYS A 113 -8.13 4.58 20.41
CA LYS A 113 -9.42 5.13 19.95
C LYS A 113 -9.31 5.66 18.53
N SER A 114 -8.28 6.44 18.23
CA SER A 114 -8.05 6.98 16.88
C SER A 114 -7.91 5.88 15.83
N LEU A 115 -7.24 4.78 16.16
CA LEU A 115 -7.12 3.61 15.27
C LEU A 115 -8.47 2.96 15.00
N ARG A 116 -9.32 2.82 16.02
CA ARG A 116 -10.66 2.27 15.85
C ARG A 116 -11.56 3.17 15.00
N ASP A 117 -11.45 4.47 15.18
CA ASP A 117 -12.23 5.47 14.45
C ASP A 117 -11.68 5.74 13.03
N TRP A 118 -10.44 5.33 12.75
CA TRP A 118 -9.72 5.58 11.49
C TRP A 118 -10.54 5.27 10.24
N PRO A 119 -11.20 4.09 10.10
CA PRO A 119 -11.97 3.77 8.89
C PRO A 119 -13.16 4.67 8.63
N GLN A 120 -13.62 5.42 9.62
CA GLN A 120 -14.75 6.36 9.52
C GLN A 120 -14.31 7.82 9.40
N SER A 121 -13.01 8.08 9.38
CA SER A 121 -12.47 9.43 9.24
C SER A 121 -12.47 9.90 7.79
N GLU A 122 -12.50 11.21 7.56
CA GLU A 122 -12.48 11.81 6.22
C GLU A 122 -11.22 11.45 5.44
N GLY A 123 -10.08 11.34 6.12
CA GLY A 123 -8.79 11.02 5.50
C GLY A 123 -8.65 9.57 5.08
N PHE A 124 -9.51 8.67 5.55
CA PHE A 124 -9.45 7.25 5.20
C PHE A 124 -9.83 7.01 3.72
N PRO A 125 -9.14 6.15 2.99
CA PRO A 125 -8.02 5.29 3.36
C PRO A 125 -6.62 5.87 3.01
N GLY A 126 -6.45 7.16 3.06
CA GLY A 126 -5.16 7.82 2.77
C GLY A 126 -4.09 7.48 3.80
N GLU A 127 -2.97 6.95 3.35
CA GLU A 127 -1.86 6.56 4.23
C GLU A 127 -1.31 7.74 5.05
N GLN A 128 -1.31 8.94 4.47
CA GLN A 128 -0.84 10.16 5.14
C GLN A 128 -1.76 10.61 6.28
N ALA A 129 -3.01 10.14 6.30
CA ALA A 129 -3.99 10.47 7.32
C ALA A 129 -4.10 9.40 8.42
N ARG A 130 -3.20 8.43 8.44
CA ARG A 130 -3.10 7.45 9.54
C ARG A 130 -2.92 8.16 10.87
N PRO A 131 -3.55 7.67 11.97
CA PRO A 131 -3.31 8.23 13.29
C PRO A 131 -1.83 8.23 13.66
N ASP A 132 -1.37 9.31 14.30
CA ASP A 132 0.02 9.47 14.72
C ASP A 132 0.33 8.59 15.94
N ARG A 133 1.31 7.73 15.79
CA ARG A 133 1.77 6.84 16.85
C ARG A 133 2.60 7.64 17.87
N PRO A 134 2.28 7.58 19.17
CA PRO A 134 3.15 8.18 20.20
C PRO A 134 4.58 7.63 20.11
N ALA A 135 5.57 8.52 20.01
CA ALA A 135 6.97 8.17 19.76
C ALA A 135 7.58 7.24 20.82
N TRP A 136 7.14 7.38 22.08
CA TRP A 136 7.64 6.58 23.19
C TRP A 136 7.26 5.09 23.14
N ILE A 137 6.23 4.72 22.34
CA ILE A 137 5.79 3.31 22.22
C ILE A 137 6.92 2.42 21.69
N ALA A 138 7.71 2.92 20.74
CA ALA A 138 8.80 2.16 20.14
C ALA A 138 9.89 1.73 21.16
N SER A 139 10.03 2.45 22.27
CA SER A 139 11.00 2.14 23.33
C SER A 139 10.50 1.11 24.34
N GLN A 140 9.23 0.74 24.30
CA GLN A 140 8.65 -0.23 25.23
C GLN A 140 9.00 -1.67 24.82
N THR A 141 9.36 -2.47 25.78
CA THR A 141 9.67 -3.91 25.61
C THR A 141 8.73 -4.76 26.44
N ARG A 142 8.34 -5.91 25.90
CA ARG A 142 7.54 -6.91 26.60
C ARG A 142 8.32 -7.54 27.75
#